data_f45b723902a497134eb34b57f25bdfb2
#
_entry.id   f45b723902a497134eb34b57f25bdfb2
#
_cell.length_a   1.000
_cell.length_b   1.000
_cell.length_c   1.000
_cell.angle_alpha   90.00
_cell.angle_beta   90.00
_cell.angle_gamma   90.00
#
_symmetry.space_group_name_H-M   'P 1'
#
loop_
_entity.id
_entity.type
_entity.pdbx_description
1 polymer ?
#
loop_
_entity_poly.entity_id
_entity_poly.type
_entity_poly.pdbx_seq_one_letter_code
_entity_poly.pdbx_strand_id
1 'polypeptide(L)'
;MAELLGPVPVQDLLSSETGITWQVHQQIAGLESQGPVVGQLRAWPEGPLLRLEGELQASVSLRCDRCLQTYAQPLRARVSERLAVGGSDQDLAQALDFDAEGVSEQLDPDGNFDPQQWVYEQLSLQLPLVNRCGADCPGPASWGTADPLPDPRWAALRSLNP
;
A
#
# COMPACT_ATOMS: atom_id res chain seq x y z
N MET A 1 2.57 13.73 -22.49
CA MET A 1 3.66 12.81 -22.07
C MET A 1 3.45 12.54 -20.60
N ALA A 2 3.38 11.27 -20.21
CA ALA A 2 3.34 10.94 -18.80
C ALA A 2 4.69 11.29 -18.20
N GLU A 3 4.70 12.20 -17.24
CA GLU A 3 5.91 12.55 -16.50
C GLU A 3 6.29 11.38 -15.60
N LEU A 4 7.51 10.90 -15.71
CA LEU A 4 7.99 9.80 -14.89
C LEU A 4 8.01 10.22 -13.42
N LEU A 5 7.49 9.40 -12.55
CA LEU A 5 7.57 9.60 -11.10
C LEU A 5 9.02 9.49 -10.65
N GLY A 6 9.69 10.62 -10.49
CA GLY A 6 11.05 10.69 -9.96
C GLY A 6 11.10 11.50 -8.68
N PRO A 7 12.15 11.34 -7.86
CA PRO A 7 12.33 12.13 -6.64
C PRO A 7 12.32 13.62 -6.91
N VAL A 8 11.58 14.38 -6.11
CA VAL A 8 11.45 15.84 -6.20
C VAL A 8 11.94 16.45 -4.90
N PRO A 9 12.79 17.51 -4.96
CA PRO A 9 13.20 18.21 -3.74
C PRO A 9 11.98 18.74 -2.96
N VAL A 10 11.98 18.53 -1.65
CA VAL A 10 10.89 19.00 -0.78
C VAL A 10 10.72 20.51 -0.88
N GLN A 11 11.81 21.26 -1.07
CA GLN A 11 11.81 22.70 -1.27
C GLN A 11 10.99 23.14 -2.52
N ASP A 12 11.04 22.34 -3.60
CA ASP A 12 10.28 22.63 -4.82
C ASP A 12 8.77 22.44 -4.59
N LEU A 13 8.40 21.42 -3.78
CA LEU A 13 7.00 21.20 -3.37
C LEU A 13 6.48 22.34 -2.50
N LEU A 14 7.30 22.83 -1.57
CA LEU A 14 6.93 23.91 -0.66
C LEU A 14 6.83 25.28 -1.35
N SER A 15 7.63 25.49 -2.39
CA SER A 15 7.65 26.77 -3.14
C SER A 15 6.50 26.88 -4.16
N SER A 16 5.83 25.76 -4.47
CA SER A 16 4.71 25.74 -5.40
C SER A 16 3.39 26.02 -4.69
N GLU A 17 2.82 27.21 -4.82
CA GLU A 17 1.52 27.55 -4.21
C GLU A 17 0.37 26.64 -4.66
N THR A 18 0.42 26.14 -5.89
CA THR A 18 -0.61 25.25 -6.46
C THR A 18 -0.32 23.78 -6.24
N GLY A 19 0.89 23.45 -5.77
CA GLY A 19 1.39 22.08 -5.66
C GLY A 19 1.78 21.47 -7.02
N ILE A 20 2.18 20.21 -6.96
CA ILE A 20 2.55 19.40 -8.12
C ILE A 20 1.54 18.28 -8.28
N THR A 21 1.14 18.01 -9.51
CA THR A 21 0.23 16.92 -9.85
C THR A 21 0.90 15.98 -10.86
N TRP A 22 0.97 14.70 -10.54
CA TRP A 22 1.48 13.66 -11.43
C TRP A 22 0.32 12.81 -11.98
N GLN A 23 0.32 12.61 -13.28
CA GLN A 23 -0.52 11.60 -13.93
C GLN A 23 0.26 10.29 -13.94
N VAL A 24 -0.19 9.33 -13.17
CA VAL A 24 0.48 8.03 -13.03
C VAL A 24 0.03 7.09 -14.15
N HIS A 25 0.98 6.67 -14.98
CA HIS A 25 0.77 5.63 -15.99
C HIS A 25 2.10 4.92 -16.26
N GLN A 26 2.58 4.14 -15.30
CA GLN A 26 3.87 3.47 -15.41
C GLN A 26 3.95 2.21 -14.56
N GLN A 27 4.92 1.36 -14.85
CA GLN A 27 5.30 0.26 -13.97
C GLN A 27 5.97 0.82 -12.71
N ILE A 28 5.59 0.30 -11.56
CA ILE A 28 6.18 0.69 -10.28
C ILE A 28 7.15 -0.41 -9.84
N ALA A 29 8.39 -0.02 -9.60
CA ALA A 29 9.41 -0.96 -9.14
C ALA A 29 9.00 -1.62 -7.81
N GLY A 30 9.17 -2.92 -7.71
CA GLY A 30 8.79 -3.70 -6.53
C GLY A 30 7.32 -4.15 -6.49
N LEU A 31 6.44 -3.57 -7.31
CA LEU A 31 5.07 -4.03 -7.45
C LEU A 31 4.95 -4.98 -8.65
N GLU A 32 4.63 -6.26 -8.41
CA GLU A 32 4.42 -7.26 -9.47
C GLU A 32 3.05 -7.06 -10.15
N SER A 33 2.89 -5.91 -10.82
CA SER A 33 1.65 -5.60 -11.51
C SER A 33 1.60 -6.20 -12.91
N GLN A 34 0.40 -6.62 -13.34
CA GLN A 34 0.14 -7.18 -14.67
C GLN A 34 0.13 -6.13 -15.79
N GLY A 35 0.15 -4.85 -15.41
CA GLY A 35 0.16 -3.71 -16.33
C GLY A 35 0.63 -2.47 -15.59
N PRO A 36 0.59 -1.30 -16.23
CA PRO A 36 0.96 -0.06 -15.57
C PRO A 36 0.02 0.26 -14.40
N VAL A 37 0.56 0.86 -13.37
CA VAL A 37 -0.24 1.56 -12.36
C VAL A 37 -0.82 2.80 -13.03
N VAL A 38 -2.10 3.04 -12.84
CA VAL A 38 -2.80 4.21 -13.39
C VAL A 38 -3.47 5.02 -12.30
N GLY A 39 -3.48 6.33 -12.46
CA GLY A 39 -4.12 7.22 -11.52
C GLY A 39 -3.52 8.61 -11.49
N GLN A 40 -3.72 9.28 -10.36
CA GLN A 40 -3.25 10.63 -10.11
C GLN A 40 -2.72 10.75 -8.69
N LEU A 41 -1.63 11.48 -8.55
CA LEU A 41 -1.07 11.92 -7.28
C LEU A 41 -0.94 13.43 -7.31
N ARG A 42 -1.31 14.10 -6.22
CA ARG A 42 -1.13 15.53 -6.02
C ARG A 42 -0.47 15.79 -4.67
N ALA A 43 0.51 16.69 -4.67
CA ALA A 43 1.16 17.19 -3.47
C ALA A 43 1.12 18.73 -3.45
N TRP A 44 0.76 19.32 -2.31
CA TRP A 44 0.76 20.79 -2.14
C TRP A 44 1.05 21.18 -0.69
N PRO A 45 1.63 22.37 -0.48
CA PRO A 45 1.89 22.85 0.87
C PRO A 45 0.58 23.27 1.57
N GLU A 46 0.45 22.89 2.83
CA GLU A 46 -0.65 23.29 3.72
C GLU A 46 -0.06 23.78 5.05
N GLY A 47 0.40 25.04 5.07
CA GLY A 47 1.14 25.60 6.21
C GLY A 47 2.48 24.87 6.42
N PRO A 48 2.75 24.31 7.62
CA PRO A 48 3.97 23.56 7.91
C PRO A 48 3.92 22.10 7.42
N LEU A 49 2.81 21.72 6.78
CA LEU A 49 2.58 20.37 6.28
C LEU A 49 2.64 20.31 4.76
N LEU A 50 2.98 19.15 4.24
CA LEU A 50 2.78 18.79 2.85
C LEU A 50 1.57 17.85 2.79
N ARG A 51 0.55 18.23 2.05
CA ARG A 51 -0.61 17.39 1.81
C ARG A 51 -0.44 16.58 0.56
N LEU A 52 -0.76 15.29 0.65
CA LEU A 52 -0.74 14.35 -0.46
C LEU A 52 -2.14 13.79 -0.67
N GLU A 53 -2.59 13.77 -1.91
CA GLU A 53 -3.79 13.06 -2.30
C GLU A 53 -3.50 12.18 -3.51
N GLY A 54 -3.91 10.91 -3.42
CA GLY A 54 -3.73 9.94 -4.50
C GLY A 54 -4.98 9.12 -4.74
N GLU A 55 -5.28 8.91 -6.02
CA GLU A 55 -6.23 7.91 -6.48
C GLU A 55 -5.52 7.02 -7.49
N LEU A 56 -5.29 5.76 -7.10
CA LEU A 56 -4.40 4.83 -7.79
C LEU A 56 -5.11 3.50 -8.03
N GLN A 57 -4.82 2.88 -9.15
CA GLN A 57 -5.34 1.57 -9.52
C GLN A 57 -4.22 0.72 -10.14
N ALA A 58 -4.21 -0.56 -9.79
CA ALA A 58 -3.31 -1.55 -10.35
C ALA A 58 -3.98 -2.92 -10.35
N SER A 59 -3.43 -3.88 -11.09
CA SER A 59 -3.77 -5.28 -10.99
C SER A 59 -2.50 -6.09 -10.76
N VAL A 60 -2.49 -6.91 -9.73
CA VAL A 60 -1.34 -7.75 -9.38
C VAL A 60 -1.70 -9.23 -9.51
N SER A 61 -0.70 -10.06 -9.78
CA SER A 61 -0.85 -11.51 -9.75
C SER A 61 -0.55 -12.04 -8.35
N LEU A 62 -1.54 -12.65 -7.72
CA LEU A 62 -1.38 -13.29 -6.42
C LEU A 62 -1.63 -14.80 -6.53
N ARG A 63 -1.04 -15.54 -5.62
CA ARG A 63 -1.29 -16.98 -5.46
C ARG A 63 -2.28 -17.20 -4.33
N CYS A 64 -3.35 -17.95 -4.61
CA CYS A 64 -4.34 -18.29 -3.61
C CYS A 64 -3.75 -19.20 -2.53
N ASP A 65 -3.88 -18.83 -1.26
CA ASP A 65 -3.35 -19.60 -0.13
C ASP A 65 -4.07 -20.93 0.08
N ARG A 66 -5.26 -21.08 -0.51
CA ARG A 66 -6.09 -22.27 -0.36
C ARG A 66 -5.92 -23.29 -1.49
N CYS A 67 -6.00 -22.84 -2.76
CA CYS A 67 -5.94 -23.76 -3.92
C CYS A 67 -4.63 -23.64 -4.70
N LEU A 68 -3.76 -22.70 -4.33
CA LEU A 68 -2.45 -22.44 -4.91
C LEU A 68 -2.47 -21.96 -6.39
N GLN A 69 -3.65 -21.72 -6.94
CA GLN A 69 -3.78 -21.13 -8.28
C GLN A 69 -3.46 -19.64 -8.25
N THR A 70 -2.87 -19.16 -9.35
CA THR A 70 -2.62 -17.73 -9.56
C THR A 70 -3.91 -17.06 -10.02
N TYR A 71 -4.18 -15.87 -9.49
CA TYR A 71 -5.33 -15.04 -9.86
C TYR A 71 -4.94 -13.57 -9.92
N ALA A 72 -5.72 -12.79 -10.67
CA ALA A 72 -5.55 -11.34 -10.75
C ALA A 72 -6.30 -10.66 -9.58
N GLN A 73 -5.58 -9.85 -8.82
CA GLN A 73 -6.14 -9.06 -7.73
C GLN A 73 -6.12 -7.58 -8.11
N PRO A 74 -7.29 -6.94 -8.27
CA PRO A 74 -7.34 -5.50 -8.44
C PRO A 74 -7.01 -4.79 -7.13
N LEU A 75 -6.14 -3.80 -7.21
CA LEU A 75 -5.79 -2.89 -6.12
C LEU A 75 -6.34 -1.50 -6.43
N ARG A 76 -6.90 -0.85 -5.44
CA ARG A 76 -7.38 0.54 -5.53
C ARG A 76 -7.03 1.26 -4.24
N ALA A 77 -6.26 2.33 -4.35
CA ALA A 77 -5.93 3.20 -3.24
C ALA A 77 -6.53 4.58 -3.49
N ARG A 78 -7.27 5.08 -2.52
CA ARG A 78 -7.70 6.48 -2.43
C ARG A 78 -7.22 6.99 -1.10
N VAL A 79 -6.21 7.81 -1.13
CA VAL A 79 -5.43 8.22 0.05
C VAL A 79 -5.38 9.73 0.13
N SER A 80 -5.55 10.25 1.33
CA SER A 80 -5.30 11.65 1.69
C SER A 80 -4.44 11.63 2.94
N GLU A 81 -3.24 12.18 2.84
CA GLU A 81 -2.20 12.09 3.87
C GLU A 81 -1.57 13.45 4.09
N ARG A 82 -1.10 13.72 5.30
CA ARG A 82 -0.37 14.93 5.68
C ARG A 82 0.99 14.56 6.22
N LEU A 83 2.03 15.07 5.61
CA LEU A 83 3.42 14.87 6.03
C LEU A 83 3.92 16.16 6.68
N ALA A 84 4.56 16.03 7.82
CA ALA A 84 5.21 17.15 8.46
C ALA A 84 6.53 17.48 7.74
N VAL A 85 6.82 18.75 7.54
CA VAL A 85 8.08 19.17 6.90
C VAL A 85 8.94 19.94 7.91
N GLY A 86 10.00 19.28 8.35
CA GLY A 86 10.93 19.87 9.33
C GLY A 86 10.27 20.15 10.69
N GLY A 87 11.04 20.71 11.59
CA GLY A 87 10.55 21.12 12.91
C GLY A 87 10.86 20.12 14.01
N SER A 88 10.85 20.62 15.26
CA SER A 88 10.85 19.77 16.44
C SER A 88 9.45 19.23 16.71
N ASP A 89 9.35 18.11 17.41
CA ASP A 89 8.05 17.55 17.84
C ASP A 89 7.17 18.59 18.57
N GLN A 90 7.79 19.61 19.19
CA GLN A 90 7.09 20.70 19.86
C GLN A 90 6.51 21.73 18.88
N ASP A 91 7.22 22.07 17.82
CA ASP A 91 6.73 23.00 16.78
C ASP A 91 5.56 22.37 15.99
N LEU A 92 5.65 21.07 15.75
CA LEU A 92 4.58 20.26 15.15
C LEU A 92 3.34 20.20 16.05
N ALA A 93 3.52 19.96 17.33
CA ALA A 93 2.41 19.91 18.29
C ALA A 93 1.68 21.26 18.42
N GLN A 94 2.39 22.39 18.26
CA GLN A 94 1.78 23.73 18.24
C GLN A 94 1.09 24.07 16.91
N ALA A 95 1.63 23.58 15.79
CA ALA A 95 1.05 23.80 14.46
C ALA A 95 -0.17 22.92 14.21
N LEU A 96 -0.26 21.78 14.89
CA LEU A 96 -1.32 20.78 14.78
C LEU A 96 -2.44 20.97 15.80
N ASP A 97 -2.69 22.22 16.24
CA ASP A 97 -3.72 22.56 17.23
C ASP A 97 -4.87 21.52 17.25
N PHE A 98 -4.74 20.48 18.08
CA PHE A 98 -5.67 19.39 18.39
C PHE A 98 -5.97 18.30 17.35
N ASP A 99 -5.57 18.39 16.08
CA ASP A 99 -5.79 17.31 15.09
C ASP A 99 -4.47 16.64 14.67
N ALA A 100 -3.77 16.00 15.62
CA ALA A 100 -2.66 15.08 15.32
C ALA A 100 -3.11 13.83 14.53
N GLU A 101 -4.43 13.67 14.31
CA GLU A 101 -4.98 12.64 13.46
C GLU A 101 -4.66 12.94 12.00
N GLY A 102 -3.81 12.13 11.39
CA GLY A 102 -3.50 12.15 9.98
C GLY A 102 -2.13 12.73 9.58
N VAL A 103 -1.24 13.03 10.52
CA VAL A 103 0.19 13.21 10.22
C VAL A 103 0.86 11.86 10.33
N SER A 104 1.33 11.33 9.21
CA SER A 104 1.84 9.97 9.13
C SER A 104 3.36 9.90 9.19
N GLU A 105 4.04 10.92 8.72
CA GLU A 105 5.49 10.91 8.57
C GLU A 105 6.08 12.32 8.61
N GLN A 106 7.38 12.41 8.94
CA GLN A 106 8.15 13.65 8.91
C GLN A 106 9.14 13.62 7.74
N LEU A 107 9.09 14.66 6.89
CA LEU A 107 10.02 14.85 5.79
C LEU A 107 11.16 15.79 6.21
N ASP A 108 12.38 15.43 5.77
CA ASP A 108 13.52 16.35 5.84
C ASP A 108 13.29 17.49 4.83
N PRO A 109 13.29 18.76 5.28
CA PRO A 109 13.10 19.92 4.39
C PRO A 109 14.18 20.03 3.32
N ASP A 110 15.39 19.54 3.57
CA ASP A 110 16.50 19.50 2.62
C ASP A 110 16.58 18.18 1.83
N GLY A 111 15.63 17.28 2.07
CA GLY A 111 15.53 15.98 1.42
C GLY A 111 14.71 16.01 0.13
N ASN A 112 14.40 14.81 -0.35
CA ASN A 112 13.55 14.59 -1.51
C ASN A 112 12.30 13.79 -1.12
N PHE A 113 11.19 14.13 -1.73
CA PHE A 113 10.00 13.30 -1.77
C PHE A 113 10.05 12.40 -3.01
N ASP A 114 9.87 11.09 -2.81
CA ASP A 114 9.82 10.11 -3.91
C ASP A 114 8.38 9.68 -4.16
N PRO A 115 7.70 10.24 -5.18
CA PRO A 115 6.33 9.90 -5.53
C PRO A 115 6.18 8.45 -5.99
N GLN A 116 7.21 7.83 -6.59
CA GLN A 116 7.17 6.42 -6.98
C GLN A 116 7.15 5.50 -5.77
N GLN A 117 8.00 5.76 -4.79
CA GLN A 117 8.03 5.03 -3.52
C GLN A 117 6.71 5.17 -2.78
N TRP A 118 6.16 6.38 -2.69
CA TRP A 118 4.86 6.61 -2.07
C TRP A 118 3.74 5.80 -2.74
N VAL A 119 3.67 5.81 -4.08
CA VAL A 119 2.69 5.02 -4.84
C VAL A 119 2.83 3.53 -4.56
N TYR A 120 4.08 3.03 -4.50
CA TYR A 120 4.36 1.64 -4.14
C TYR A 120 3.82 1.29 -2.75
N GLU A 121 4.07 2.11 -1.76
CA GLU A 121 3.63 1.92 -0.37
C GLU A 121 2.11 1.91 -0.25
N GLN A 122 1.44 2.89 -0.85
CA GLN A 122 -0.02 2.99 -0.79
C GLN A 122 -0.72 1.80 -1.46
N LEU A 123 -0.21 1.32 -2.58
CA LEU A 123 -0.75 0.12 -3.24
C LEU A 123 -0.40 -1.16 -2.49
N SER A 124 0.78 -1.25 -1.88
CA SER A 124 1.19 -2.38 -1.06
C SER A 124 0.30 -2.56 0.17
N LEU A 125 -0.16 -1.46 0.78
CA LEU A 125 -1.13 -1.48 1.89
C LEU A 125 -2.51 -2.02 1.49
N GLN A 126 -2.83 -2.06 0.19
CA GLN A 126 -4.08 -2.64 -0.33
C GLN A 126 -3.99 -4.14 -0.59
N LEU A 127 -2.81 -4.74 -0.44
CA LEU A 127 -2.66 -6.18 -0.60
C LEU A 127 -3.42 -6.93 0.49
N PRO A 128 -4.17 -7.98 0.16
CA PRO A 128 -4.89 -8.75 1.16
C PRO A 128 -3.90 -9.51 2.06
N LEU A 129 -4.22 -9.59 3.35
CA LEU A 129 -3.42 -10.39 4.32
C LEU A 129 -3.51 -11.89 4.05
N VAL A 130 -4.61 -12.34 3.45
CA VAL A 130 -4.86 -13.72 3.05
C VAL A 130 -5.32 -13.72 1.61
N ASN A 131 -4.58 -14.40 0.75
CA ASN A 131 -4.85 -14.46 -0.67
C ASN A 131 -5.94 -15.50 -0.97
N ARG A 132 -7.07 -15.07 -1.51
CA ARG A 132 -8.16 -15.94 -1.93
C ARG A 132 -8.63 -15.58 -3.33
N CYS A 133 -8.70 -16.59 -4.21
CA CYS A 133 -9.08 -16.37 -5.60
C CYS A 133 -10.59 -16.11 -5.81
N GLY A 134 -11.42 -16.24 -4.77
CA GLY A 134 -12.85 -15.94 -4.84
C GLY A 134 -13.74 -17.03 -4.28
N ALA A 135 -15.06 -16.86 -4.49
CA ALA A 135 -16.08 -17.81 -4.00
C ALA A 135 -15.98 -19.19 -4.68
N ASP A 136 -15.59 -19.20 -5.96
CA ASP A 136 -15.46 -20.43 -6.76
C ASP A 136 -14.11 -21.14 -6.54
N CYS A 137 -13.42 -20.84 -5.43
CA CYS A 137 -12.17 -21.48 -5.11
C CYS A 137 -12.36 -22.99 -4.93
N PRO A 138 -11.66 -23.86 -5.68
CA PRO A 138 -11.84 -25.31 -5.61
C PRO A 138 -11.42 -25.91 -4.27
N GLY A 139 -10.83 -25.10 -3.38
CA GLY A 139 -10.37 -25.58 -2.09
C GLY A 139 -8.96 -26.13 -2.12
N PRO A 140 -8.45 -26.61 -0.99
CA PRO A 140 -7.12 -27.18 -0.90
C PRO A 140 -7.04 -28.47 -1.73
N ALA A 141 -5.89 -28.71 -2.36
CA ALA A 141 -5.62 -29.98 -3.00
C ALA A 141 -5.69 -31.10 -1.96
N SER A 142 -6.47 -32.12 -2.23
CA SER A 142 -6.51 -33.30 -1.38
C SER A 142 -5.34 -34.22 -1.76
N TRP A 143 -4.45 -34.41 -0.82
CA TRP A 143 -3.31 -35.33 -0.96
C TRP A 143 -3.67 -36.60 -0.19
N GLY A 144 -3.74 -37.73 -0.88
CA GLY A 144 -3.93 -39.04 -0.25
C GLY A 144 -5.26 -39.73 -0.55
N THR A 145 -5.33 -40.97 -0.19
CA THR A 145 -6.53 -41.81 -0.26
C THR A 145 -7.56 -41.38 0.78
N ALA A 146 -8.84 -41.57 0.47
CA ALA A 146 -9.99 -41.04 1.20
C ALA A 146 -10.12 -41.44 2.69
N ASP A 147 -9.29 -42.33 3.21
CA ASP A 147 -9.20 -42.70 4.62
C ASP A 147 -7.75 -42.72 5.10
N PRO A 148 -7.21 -41.59 5.57
CA PRO A 148 -5.95 -41.66 6.30
C PRO A 148 -6.22 -42.40 7.62
N LEU A 149 -5.62 -43.56 7.77
CA LEU A 149 -5.56 -44.19 9.09
C LEU A 149 -5.00 -43.16 10.07
N PRO A 150 -5.70 -42.88 11.16
CA PRO A 150 -5.27 -41.87 12.10
C PRO A 150 -3.89 -42.25 12.65
N ASP A 151 -2.96 -41.30 12.51
CA ASP A 151 -1.62 -41.47 13.05
C ASP A 151 -1.66 -41.80 14.53
N PRO A 152 -1.07 -42.94 14.96
CA PRO A 152 -1.10 -43.37 16.36
C PRO A 152 -0.53 -42.33 17.33
N ARG A 153 0.34 -41.47 16.87
CA ARG A 153 0.94 -40.39 17.68
C ARG A 153 -0.10 -39.36 18.15
N TRP A 154 -1.20 -39.21 17.41
CA TRP A 154 -2.28 -38.28 17.73
C TRP A 154 -3.48 -38.93 18.40
N ALA A 155 -3.41 -40.26 18.69
CA ALA A 155 -4.51 -40.97 19.27
C ALA A 155 -4.98 -40.40 20.62
N ALA A 156 -4.07 -39.90 21.43
CA ALA A 156 -4.38 -39.26 22.71
C ALA A 156 -5.22 -37.98 22.58
N LEU A 157 -5.15 -37.26 21.43
CA LEU A 157 -5.92 -36.02 21.22
C LEU A 157 -7.42 -36.30 20.91
N ARG A 158 -7.80 -37.52 20.59
CA ARG A 158 -9.19 -37.87 20.32
C ARG A 158 -10.08 -37.72 21.56
N SER A 159 -9.51 -37.89 22.75
CA SER A 159 -10.24 -37.72 24.01
C SER A 159 -10.51 -36.24 24.35
N LEU A 160 -9.92 -35.29 23.62
CA LEU A 160 -10.11 -33.86 23.82
C LEU A 160 -11.25 -33.26 22.96
N ASN A 161 -11.81 -34.08 22.05
CA ASN A 161 -12.90 -33.62 21.19
C ASN A 161 -14.21 -34.21 21.77
N PRO A 162 -15.05 -33.38 22.44
CA PRO A 162 -16.31 -33.83 23.04
C PRO A 162 -17.36 -34.21 22.00
#